data_35387860ea3d5ea2ff93ef06ef4017f4
#
_entry.id   35387860ea3d5ea2ff93ef06ef4017f4
#
_cell.length_a   1.000
_cell.length_b   1.000
_cell.length_c   1.000
_cell.angle_alpha   90.00
_cell.angle_beta   90.00
_cell.angle_gamma   90.00
#
_symmetry.space_group_name_H-M   'P 1'
#
loop_
_entity.id
_entity.type
_entity.pdbx_description
1 polymer ?
#
loop_
_entity_poly.entity_id
_entity_poly.type
_entity_poly.pdbx_seq_one_letter_code
_entity_poly.pdbx_strand_id
1 'polypeptide(L)'
;MMAERGEHSLYIVTSSDVAESVIQSIRQHNYNRYDINGIIITDCTMLGKEIAGIPVVATIEDAAGYICQHWVDEVLINVGDEHLYPQKLYEELIEMGIVVHVNLSKIHKTPGQKQFVERIGDYTVITTSMNYSTDRQAMLKRLLDIAGGLVGCVLTGIIFIFIAPAIYISSPGPIFFSQTRIGKNGKPFKMYKFRSMYMDEEARKAELMSQNKMSDGRMFKLDFDPRVIGNKILPDGRKKTGIGEFIRKTSLDEFPQFWNVLNGPMSLVGTRPILPDELEQYELHHRARIAIKPGITGMWQVSGRSDITDFEEIVRLDTEYISQWNIGLDIKILFKTVLAVLKRDGSC
;
A
#
# COMPACT_ATOMS: atom_id res chain seq x y z
N MET A 1 12.00 -30.02 4.35
CA MET A 1 12.37 -29.02 3.36
C MET A 1 11.15 -28.10 3.24
N MET A 2 11.18 -26.91 3.85
CA MET A 2 10.18 -25.89 3.59
C MET A 2 10.43 -25.39 2.18
N ALA A 3 9.45 -25.54 1.28
CA ALA A 3 9.49 -24.88 -0.01
C ALA A 3 9.52 -23.36 0.27
N GLU A 4 10.57 -22.68 -0.18
CA GLU A 4 10.62 -21.23 -0.17
C GLU A 4 9.41 -20.76 -0.99
N ARG A 5 8.51 -19.99 -0.35
CA ARG A 5 7.39 -19.35 -1.04
C ARG A 5 7.95 -18.38 -2.08
N GLY A 6 7.36 -18.35 -3.26
CA GLY A 6 7.71 -17.38 -4.31
C GLY A 6 7.67 -15.95 -3.78
N GLU A 7 8.55 -15.09 -4.30
CA GLU A 7 8.62 -13.68 -3.85
C GLU A 7 7.41 -12.86 -4.30
N HIS A 8 6.72 -13.28 -5.40
CA HIS A 8 5.61 -12.56 -6.03
C HIS A 8 4.35 -13.39 -6.12
N SER A 9 3.21 -12.82 -5.68
CA SER A 9 1.88 -13.41 -5.82
C SER A 9 1.38 -13.24 -7.26
N LEU A 10 1.27 -14.36 -8.01
CA LEU A 10 0.83 -14.39 -9.40
C LEU A 10 -0.58 -14.96 -9.49
N TYR A 11 -1.45 -14.29 -10.23
CA TYR A 11 -2.75 -14.82 -10.66
C TYR A 11 -2.75 -15.05 -12.16
N ILE A 12 -3.43 -16.10 -12.62
CA ILE A 12 -3.47 -16.49 -14.01
C ILE A 12 -4.89 -16.31 -14.56
N VAL A 13 -5.04 -15.52 -15.61
CA VAL A 13 -6.28 -15.40 -16.40
C VAL A 13 -6.09 -16.20 -17.68
N THR A 14 -6.87 -17.24 -17.85
CA THR A 14 -6.65 -18.21 -18.92
C THR A 14 -7.96 -18.91 -19.32
N SER A 15 -7.95 -19.61 -20.46
CA SER A 15 -9.05 -20.51 -20.84
C SER A 15 -8.83 -21.91 -20.30
N SER A 16 -9.92 -22.68 -20.15
CA SER A 16 -9.90 -24.00 -19.51
C SER A 16 -9.01 -25.02 -20.24
N ASP A 17 -8.90 -24.90 -21.57
CA ASP A 17 -8.13 -25.79 -22.44
C ASP A 17 -6.61 -25.66 -22.28
N VAL A 18 -6.09 -24.49 -21.89
CA VAL A 18 -4.65 -24.23 -21.75
C VAL A 18 -4.20 -24.04 -20.30
N ALA A 19 -5.12 -23.93 -19.34
CA ALA A 19 -4.85 -23.61 -17.95
C ALA A 19 -3.76 -24.51 -17.32
N GLU A 20 -3.87 -25.81 -17.46
CA GLU A 20 -2.93 -26.77 -16.87
C GLU A 20 -1.52 -26.62 -17.47
N SER A 21 -1.42 -26.44 -18.80
CA SER A 21 -0.14 -26.27 -19.48
C SER A 21 0.57 -24.99 -19.08
N VAL A 22 -0.19 -23.90 -18.88
CA VAL A 22 0.34 -22.61 -18.39
C VAL A 22 0.92 -22.75 -16.98
N ILE A 23 0.19 -23.40 -16.07
CA ILE A 23 0.65 -23.62 -14.68
C ILE A 23 1.93 -24.47 -14.68
N GLN A 24 1.95 -25.57 -15.43
CA GLN A 24 3.11 -26.45 -15.49
C GLN A 24 4.33 -25.75 -16.07
N SER A 25 4.16 -24.95 -17.15
CA SER A 25 5.25 -24.17 -17.73
C SER A 25 5.87 -23.17 -16.74
N ILE A 26 5.03 -22.43 -15.98
CA ILE A 26 5.54 -21.49 -14.98
C ILE A 26 6.30 -22.23 -13.88
N ARG A 27 5.78 -23.36 -13.36
CA ARG A 27 6.42 -24.14 -12.32
C ARG A 27 7.77 -24.73 -12.75
N GLN A 28 7.91 -25.12 -14.01
CA GLN A 28 9.13 -25.74 -14.54
C GLN A 28 10.25 -24.72 -14.80
N HIS A 29 9.92 -23.47 -15.16
CA HIS A 29 10.92 -22.53 -15.69
C HIS A 29 11.18 -21.29 -14.81
N ASN A 30 10.33 -20.98 -13.83
CA ASN A 30 10.47 -19.76 -13.02
C ASN A 30 10.92 -19.98 -11.57
N TYR A 31 11.59 -21.09 -11.27
CA TYR A 31 12.33 -21.37 -10.03
C TYR A 31 11.95 -20.49 -8.82
N ASN A 32 10.80 -20.74 -8.20
CA ASN A 32 10.32 -20.05 -6.98
C ASN A 32 10.12 -18.52 -7.07
N ARG A 33 10.19 -17.90 -8.25
CA ARG A 33 9.91 -16.48 -8.39
C ARG A 33 8.43 -16.15 -8.12
N TYR A 34 7.54 -17.01 -8.61
CA TYR A 34 6.12 -16.82 -8.51
C TYR A 34 5.45 -17.85 -7.61
N ASP A 35 4.57 -17.36 -6.72
CA ASP A 35 3.60 -18.17 -6.00
C ASP A 35 2.24 -17.99 -6.70
N ILE A 36 1.76 -19.08 -7.35
CA ILE A 36 0.50 -19.03 -8.10
C ILE A 36 -0.65 -19.19 -7.10
N ASN A 37 -1.35 -18.10 -6.78
CA ASN A 37 -2.35 -18.05 -5.73
C ASN A 37 -3.79 -18.24 -6.21
N GLY A 38 -4.04 -18.13 -7.51
CA GLY A 38 -5.37 -18.32 -8.07
C GLY A 38 -5.44 -18.26 -9.58
N ILE A 39 -6.52 -18.79 -10.10
CA ILE A 39 -6.84 -18.83 -11.53
C ILE A 39 -8.20 -18.19 -11.75
N ILE A 40 -8.33 -17.48 -12.86
CA ILE A 40 -9.58 -16.93 -13.40
C ILE A 40 -9.77 -17.55 -14.78
N ILE A 41 -10.89 -18.23 -14.98
CA ILE A 41 -11.20 -18.92 -16.24
C ILE A 41 -12.13 -18.03 -17.07
N THR A 42 -11.78 -17.87 -18.39
CA THR A 42 -12.47 -16.93 -19.29
C THR A 42 -13.62 -17.55 -20.09
N ASP A 43 -13.61 -18.86 -20.27
CA ASP A 43 -14.53 -19.59 -21.18
C ASP A 43 -15.64 -20.35 -20.47
N CYS A 44 -15.51 -20.63 -19.19
CA CYS A 44 -16.53 -21.35 -18.43
C CYS A 44 -16.47 -21.05 -16.93
N THR A 45 -17.57 -21.32 -16.21
CA THR A 45 -17.62 -21.13 -14.76
C THR A 45 -17.09 -22.36 -14.03
N MET A 46 -15.90 -22.22 -13.43
CA MET A 46 -15.25 -23.26 -12.65
C MET A 46 -14.95 -22.82 -11.22
N LEU A 47 -15.67 -21.83 -10.71
CA LEU A 47 -15.43 -21.26 -9.37
C LEU A 47 -15.42 -22.35 -8.28
N GLY A 48 -14.40 -22.29 -7.41
CA GLY A 48 -14.20 -23.24 -6.32
C GLY A 48 -13.61 -24.59 -6.71
N LYS A 49 -13.34 -24.84 -8.01
CA LYS A 49 -12.57 -26.01 -8.46
C LYS A 49 -11.07 -25.72 -8.42
N GLU A 50 -10.26 -26.78 -8.49
CA GLU A 50 -8.80 -26.66 -8.60
C GLU A 50 -8.32 -27.20 -9.95
N ILE A 51 -7.32 -26.53 -10.53
CA ILE A 51 -6.60 -26.99 -11.71
C ILE A 51 -5.12 -27.09 -11.34
N ALA A 52 -4.55 -28.27 -11.50
CA ALA A 52 -3.16 -28.58 -11.08
C ALA A 52 -2.86 -28.14 -9.61
N GLY A 53 -3.85 -28.25 -8.71
CA GLY A 53 -3.74 -27.86 -7.31
C GLY A 53 -3.77 -26.34 -7.03
N ILE A 54 -4.24 -25.55 -8.00
CA ILE A 54 -4.46 -24.11 -7.84
C ILE A 54 -5.97 -23.83 -7.90
N PRO A 55 -6.55 -23.07 -6.93
CA PRO A 55 -7.98 -22.78 -6.91
C PRO A 55 -8.40 -21.81 -8.01
N VAL A 56 -9.59 -22.03 -8.58
CA VAL A 56 -10.29 -21.03 -9.39
C VAL A 56 -11.04 -20.10 -8.45
N VAL A 57 -10.60 -18.84 -8.36
CA VAL A 57 -10.94 -17.92 -7.29
C VAL A 57 -12.05 -16.92 -7.63
N ALA A 58 -12.27 -16.67 -8.91
CA ALA A 58 -13.30 -15.73 -9.38
C ALA A 58 -13.79 -16.12 -10.79
N THR A 59 -14.99 -15.64 -11.13
CA THR A 59 -15.45 -15.62 -12.52
C THR A 59 -14.80 -14.45 -13.25
N ILE A 60 -14.92 -14.40 -14.58
CA ILE A 60 -14.38 -13.28 -15.35
C ILE A 60 -15.08 -11.95 -15.00
N GLU A 61 -16.36 -11.99 -14.68
CA GLU A 61 -17.17 -10.84 -14.27
C GLU A 61 -16.77 -10.29 -12.90
N ASP A 62 -16.42 -11.17 -11.97
CA ASP A 62 -16.10 -10.83 -10.59
C ASP A 62 -14.59 -10.58 -10.37
N ALA A 63 -13.76 -10.87 -11.38
CA ALA A 63 -12.30 -10.89 -11.30
C ALA A 63 -11.70 -9.57 -10.81
N ALA A 64 -12.16 -8.46 -11.36
CA ALA A 64 -11.69 -7.12 -10.98
C ALA A 64 -11.99 -6.81 -9.52
N GLY A 65 -13.22 -7.11 -9.08
CA GLY A 65 -13.63 -6.92 -7.67
C GLY A 65 -12.81 -7.81 -6.71
N TYR A 66 -12.61 -9.07 -7.07
CA TYR A 66 -11.79 -9.99 -6.29
C TYR A 66 -10.34 -9.49 -6.15
N ILE A 67 -9.70 -9.12 -7.25
CA ILE A 67 -8.32 -8.64 -7.27
C ILE A 67 -8.17 -7.31 -6.51
N CYS A 68 -9.17 -6.44 -6.56
CA CYS A 68 -9.18 -5.19 -5.82
C CYS A 68 -9.07 -5.40 -4.30
N GLN A 69 -9.62 -6.48 -3.78
CA GLN A 69 -9.70 -6.77 -2.33
C GLN A 69 -8.62 -7.74 -1.81
N HIS A 70 -7.88 -8.40 -2.71
CA HIS A 70 -6.89 -9.41 -2.33
C HIS A 70 -5.45 -8.97 -2.64
N TRP A 71 -4.49 -9.64 -2.00
CA TRP A 71 -3.08 -9.44 -2.31
C TRP A 71 -2.72 -10.08 -3.66
N VAL A 72 -2.47 -9.24 -4.65
CA VAL A 72 -2.07 -9.63 -6.01
C VAL A 72 -0.89 -8.75 -6.43
N ASP A 73 0.25 -9.35 -6.71
CA ASP A 73 1.41 -8.61 -7.23
C ASP A 73 1.35 -8.49 -8.75
N GLU A 74 1.08 -9.60 -9.43
CA GLU A 74 1.17 -9.71 -10.88
C GLU A 74 0.04 -10.59 -11.42
N VAL A 75 -0.41 -10.31 -12.63
CA VAL A 75 -1.42 -11.10 -13.36
C VAL A 75 -0.87 -11.50 -14.72
N LEU A 76 -0.91 -12.79 -15.06
CA LEU A 76 -0.59 -13.31 -16.39
C LEU A 76 -1.90 -13.59 -17.14
N ILE A 77 -2.09 -12.95 -18.30
CA ILE A 77 -3.19 -13.23 -19.22
C ILE A 77 -2.64 -14.09 -20.37
N ASN A 78 -3.10 -15.32 -20.44
CA ASN A 78 -2.75 -16.27 -21.49
C ASN A 78 -3.98 -17.13 -21.86
N VAL A 79 -4.70 -16.76 -22.89
CA VAL A 79 -5.89 -17.46 -23.40
C VAL A 79 -5.59 -18.17 -24.72
N GLY A 80 -6.18 -19.32 -24.92
CA GLY A 80 -5.99 -20.12 -26.14
C GLY A 80 -6.59 -19.48 -27.39
N ASP A 81 -7.76 -18.87 -27.26
CA ASP A 81 -8.50 -18.21 -28.34
C ASP A 81 -8.54 -16.69 -28.15
N GLU A 82 -8.38 -15.96 -29.27
CA GLU A 82 -8.41 -14.49 -29.28
C GLU A 82 -9.77 -13.89 -28.91
N HIS A 83 -10.85 -14.60 -29.23
CA HIS A 83 -12.19 -14.18 -28.80
C HIS A 83 -12.43 -14.25 -27.29
N LEU A 84 -11.61 -15.03 -26.59
CA LEU A 84 -11.65 -15.16 -25.12
C LEU A 84 -10.75 -14.15 -24.39
N TYR A 85 -10.08 -13.25 -25.12
CA TYR A 85 -9.22 -12.25 -24.52
C TYR A 85 -10.03 -11.23 -23.71
N PRO A 86 -9.79 -11.10 -22.39
CA PRO A 86 -10.62 -10.30 -21.50
C PRO A 86 -10.18 -8.83 -21.53
N GLN A 87 -10.46 -8.12 -22.64
CA GLN A 87 -10.03 -6.74 -22.85
C GLN A 87 -10.46 -5.81 -21.70
N LYS A 88 -11.71 -5.93 -21.25
CA LYS A 88 -12.24 -5.11 -20.15
C LYS A 88 -11.46 -5.36 -18.86
N LEU A 89 -11.26 -6.62 -18.46
CA LEU A 89 -10.48 -6.96 -17.27
C LEU A 89 -9.03 -6.47 -17.37
N TYR A 90 -8.41 -6.59 -18.56
CA TYR A 90 -7.07 -6.07 -18.79
C TYR A 90 -6.99 -4.56 -18.50
N GLU A 91 -7.94 -3.76 -18.99
CA GLU A 91 -8.00 -2.31 -18.77
C GLU A 91 -8.21 -1.99 -17.28
N GLU A 92 -9.10 -2.69 -16.59
CA GLU A 92 -9.37 -2.56 -15.17
C GLU A 92 -8.12 -2.90 -14.30
N LEU A 93 -7.41 -3.97 -14.64
CA LEU A 93 -6.16 -4.35 -13.96
C LEU A 93 -5.08 -3.27 -14.07
N ILE A 94 -4.97 -2.67 -15.25
CA ILE A 94 -4.02 -1.58 -15.48
C ILE A 94 -4.43 -0.33 -14.69
N GLU A 95 -5.71 0.00 -14.65
CA GLU A 95 -6.23 1.12 -13.85
C GLU A 95 -5.96 0.91 -12.36
N MET A 96 -6.05 -0.32 -11.86
CA MET A 96 -5.71 -0.69 -10.48
C MET A 96 -4.20 -0.63 -10.18
N GLY A 97 -3.33 -0.43 -11.20
CA GLY A 97 -1.88 -0.43 -11.03
C GLY A 97 -1.24 -1.81 -10.87
N ILE A 98 -1.95 -2.88 -11.23
CA ILE A 98 -1.42 -4.24 -11.26
C ILE A 98 -0.42 -4.39 -12.40
N VAL A 99 0.63 -5.18 -12.19
CA VAL A 99 1.54 -5.58 -13.25
C VAL A 99 0.89 -6.69 -14.06
N VAL A 100 0.64 -6.44 -15.35
CA VAL A 100 -0.03 -7.40 -16.24
C VAL A 100 0.93 -7.90 -17.30
N HIS A 101 1.05 -9.22 -17.38
CA HIS A 101 1.81 -9.95 -18.39
C HIS A 101 0.84 -10.48 -19.44
N VAL A 102 1.08 -10.18 -20.71
CA VAL A 102 0.25 -10.67 -21.81
C VAL A 102 1.11 -11.46 -22.77
N ASN A 103 0.63 -12.63 -23.19
CA ASN A 103 1.29 -13.40 -24.24
C ASN A 103 1.37 -12.58 -25.55
N LEU A 104 2.56 -12.53 -26.17
CA LEU A 104 2.89 -11.66 -27.30
C LEU A 104 2.02 -11.80 -28.53
N SER A 105 1.27 -12.88 -28.66
CA SER A 105 0.39 -13.08 -29.82
C SER A 105 -0.77 -12.06 -29.90
N LYS A 106 -0.97 -11.19 -28.87
CA LYS A 106 -2.19 -10.37 -28.72
C LYS A 106 -1.92 -8.99 -28.10
N ILE A 107 -1.15 -8.15 -28.78
CA ILE A 107 -0.75 -6.85 -28.23
C ILE A 107 -1.75 -5.76 -28.57
N HIS A 108 -2.37 -5.14 -27.55
CA HIS A 108 -3.00 -3.82 -27.66
C HIS A 108 -2.17 -2.77 -26.92
N LYS A 109 -1.90 -1.62 -27.58
CA LYS A 109 -1.21 -0.50 -26.94
C LYS A 109 -2.21 0.32 -26.13
N THR A 110 -2.01 0.39 -24.81
CA THR A 110 -2.76 1.29 -23.95
C THR A 110 -1.97 2.59 -23.73
N PRO A 111 -2.55 3.77 -24.02
CA PRO A 111 -1.83 5.05 -23.85
C PRO A 111 -1.43 5.30 -22.40
N GLY A 112 -0.24 5.88 -22.20
CA GLY A 112 0.24 6.35 -20.88
C GLY A 112 0.90 5.29 -19.99
N GLN A 113 1.06 4.04 -20.47
CA GLN A 113 1.66 2.96 -19.70
C GLN A 113 3.01 2.54 -20.24
N LYS A 114 3.85 1.99 -19.36
CA LYS A 114 5.15 1.45 -19.74
C LYS A 114 5.00 -0.04 -20.06
N GLN A 115 5.46 -0.41 -21.26
CA GLN A 115 5.47 -1.79 -21.74
C GLN A 115 6.90 -2.26 -21.97
N PHE A 116 7.19 -3.48 -21.56
CA PHE A 116 8.48 -4.14 -21.81
C PHE A 116 8.26 -5.63 -22.04
N VAL A 117 9.21 -6.26 -22.72
CA VAL A 117 9.18 -7.68 -23.04
C VAL A 117 9.96 -8.44 -21.99
N GLU A 118 9.38 -9.47 -21.40
CA GLU A 118 10.07 -10.38 -20.50
C GLU A 118 9.65 -11.83 -20.74
N ARG A 119 10.23 -12.75 -19.96
CA ARG A 119 9.97 -14.17 -20.11
C ARG A 119 9.38 -14.75 -18.83
N ILE A 120 8.20 -15.40 -18.95
CA ILE A 120 7.55 -16.14 -17.87
C ILE A 120 7.39 -17.60 -18.34
N GLY A 121 8.16 -18.50 -17.75
CA GLY A 121 8.25 -19.89 -18.24
C GLY A 121 8.78 -19.92 -19.67
N ASP A 122 8.09 -20.65 -20.54
CA ASP A 122 8.40 -20.71 -21.98
C ASP A 122 7.79 -19.54 -22.79
N TYR A 123 6.98 -18.70 -22.15
CA TYR A 123 6.28 -17.64 -22.85
C TYR A 123 7.11 -16.36 -22.87
N THR A 124 7.22 -15.76 -24.05
CA THR A 124 7.65 -14.37 -24.18
C THR A 124 6.42 -13.50 -24.03
N VAL A 125 6.42 -12.62 -23.04
CA VAL A 125 5.24 -11.79 -22.67
C VAL A 125 5.55 -10.31 -22.80
N ILE A 126 4.52 -9.51 -23.04
CA ILE A 126 4.58 -8.07 -22.83
C ILE A 126 4.00 -7.77 -21.45
N THR A 127 4.84 -7.19 -20.61
CA THR A 127 4.46 -6.69 -19.30
C THR A 127 4.07 -5.24 -19.41
N THR A 128 2.90 -4.89 -18.90
CA THR A 128 2.41 -3.52 -18.85
C THR A 128 2.26 -3.10 -17.39
N SER A 129 2.77 -1.92 -17.04
CA SER A 129 2.74 -1.38 -15.69
C SER A 129 2.63 0.14 -15.71
N MET A 130 2.05 0.74 -14.67
CA MET A 130 2.02 2.20 -14.49
C MET A 130 3.43 2.79 -14.42
N ASN A 131 4.35 2.11 -13.77
CA ASN A 131 5.76 2.48 -13.76
C ASN A 131 6.64 1.23 -13.76
N TYR A 132 7.76 1.35 -14.44
CA TYR A 132 8.80 0.33 -14.48
C TYR A 132 10.06 0.88 -13.83
N SER A 133 10.53 0.20 -12.80
CA SER A 133 11.84 0.43 -12.22
C SER A 133 12.82 -0.64 -12.69
N THR A 134 13.99 -0.21 -13.15
CA THR A 134 15.06 -1.18 -13.42
C THR A 134 15.55 -1.78 -12.09
N ASP A 135 16.15 -2.98 -12.13
CA ASP A 135 16.71 -3.62 -10.93
C ASP A 135 17.70 -2.71 -10.20
N ARG A 136 18.49 -1.94 -10.94
CA ARG A 136 19.41 -0.94 -10.36
C ARG A 136 18.66 0.15 -9.60
N GLN A 137 17.57 0.66 -10.14
CA GLN A 137 16.76 1.69 -9.47
C GLN A 137 16.07 1.11 -8.23
N ALA A 138 15.53 -0.12 -8.31
CA ALA A 138 14.95 -0.83 -7.17
C ALA A 138 15.98 -1.07 -6.06
N MET A 139 17.19 -1.51 -6.43
CA MET A 139 18.29 -1.68 -5.48
C MET A 139 18.73 -0.37 -4.83
N LEU A 140 18.90 0.70 -5.60
CA LEU A 140 19.24 2.03 -5.06
C LEU A 140 18.15 2.55 -4.14
N LYS A 141 16.87 2.38 -4.51
CA LYS A 141 15.74 2.70 -3.63
C LYS A 141 15.83 1.94 -2.30
N ARG A 142 16.10 0.64 -2.36
CA ARG A 142 16.22 -0.20 -1.15
C ARG A 142 17.43 0.21 -0.30
N LEU A 143 18.57 0.54 -0.89
CA LEU A 143 19.74 1.04 -0.18
C LEU A 143 19.44 2.37 0.53
N LEU A 144 18.74 3.29 -0.14
CA LEU A 144 18.27 4.54 0.46
C LEU A 144 17.34 4.27 1.65
N ASP A 145 16.39 3.34 1.49
CA ASP A 145 15.46 2.94 2.56
C ASP A 145 16.20 2.34 3.75
N ILE A 146 17.18 1.45 3.53
CA ILE A 146 17.99 0.85 4.59
C ILE A 146 18.82 1.93 5.32
N ALA A 147 19.52 2.78 4.57
CA ALA A 147 20.34 3.83 5.16
C ALA A 147 19.50 4.79 6.02
N GLY A 148 18.40 5.30 5.46
CA GLY A 148 17.48 6.18 6.20
C GLY A 148 16.75 5.45 7.33
N GLY A 149 16.40 4.17 7.14
CA GLY A 149 15.81 3.32 8.18
C GLY A 149 16.75 3.15 9.38
N LEU A 150 18.04 2.89 9.14
CA LEU A 150 19.03 2.78 10.22
C LEU A 150 19.19 4.10 10.98
N VAL A 151 19.37 5.20 10.27
CA VAL A 151 19.45 6.54 10.89
C VAL A 151 18.18 6.84 11.71
N GLY A 152 17.00 6.58 11.10
CA GLY A 152 15.73 6.79 11.78
C GLY A 152 15.52 5.90 13.00
N CYS A 153 15.98 4.65 12.98
CA CYS A 153 15.93 3.76 14.15
C CYS A 153 16.84 4.25 15.29
N VAL A 154 18.02 4.76 14.98
CA VAL A 154 18.92 5.38 15.99
C VAL A 154 18.23 6.60 16.61
N LEU A 155 17.66 7.48 15.79
CA LEU A 155 16.90 8.64 16.27
C LEU A 155 15.69 8.22 17.11
N THR A 156 14.98 7.17 16.68
CA THR A 156 13.86 6.58 17.47
C THR A 156 14.32 6.15 18.84
N GLY A 157 15.49 5.50 18.95
CA GLY A 157 16.09 5.11 20.23
C GLY A 157 16.39 6.30 21.13
N ILE A 158 16.93 7.38 20.59
CA ILE A 158 17.20 8.62 21.35
C ILE A 158 15.88 9.26 21.82
N ILE A 159 14.90 9.38 20.92
CA ILE A 159 13.58 9.94 21.22
C ILE A 159 12.85 9.11 22.28
N PHE A 160 12.97 7.78 22.21
CA PHE A 160 12.36 6.85 23.16
C PHE A 160 12.76 7.14 24.61
N ILE A 161 14.02 7.51 24.88
CA ILE A 161 14.51 7.83 26.24
C ILE A 161 13.69 8.95 26.88
N PHE A 162 13.23 9.92 26.10
CA PHE A 162 12.47 11.07 26.59
C PHE A 162 10.96 10.85 26.52
N ILE A 163 10.48 10.27 25.42
CA ILE A 163 9.05 10.14 25.13
C ILE A 163 8.41 8.98 25.92
N ALA A 164 9.12 7.87 26.13
CA ALA A 164 8.56 6.71 26.81
C ALA A 164 8.18 7.01 28.27
N PRO A 165 9.03 7.66 29.11
CA PRO A 165 8.64 8.08 30.45
C PRO A 165 7.45 9.05 30.44
N ALA A 166 7.44 10.02 29.52
CA ALA A 166 6.38 11.01 29.43
C ALA A 166 5.01 10.38 29.08
N ILE A 167 4.99 9.42 28.14
CA ILE A 167 3.78 8.64 27.82
C ILE A 167 3.35 7.83 29.05
N TYR A 168 4.28 7.08 29.66
CA TYR A 168 3.96 6.18 30.77
C TYR A 168 3.40 6.91 31.98
N ILE A 169 3.98 8.06 32.36
CA ILE A 169 3.51 8.90 33.47
C ILE A 169 2.11 9.46 33.16
N SER A 170 1.85 9.86 31.90
CA SER A 170 0.57 10.46 31.52
C SER A 170 -0.56 9.43 31.31
N SER A 171 -0.20 8.22 30.88
CA SER A 171 -1.11 7.11 30.65
C SER A 171 -0.34 5.78 30.79
N PRO A 172 -0.39 5.12 31.96
CA PRO A 172 0.27 3.83 32.14
C PRO A 172 -0.16 2.79 31.11
N GLY A 173 0.80 1.97 30.64
CA GLY A 173 0.58 0.94 29.63
C GLY A 173 1.67 0.89 28.55
N PRO A 174 1.46 0.18 27.44
CA PRO A 174 2.46 0.01 26.39
C PRO A 174 2.86 1.36 25.78
N ILE A 175 4.15 1.52 25.50
CA ILE A 175 4.70 2.75 24.89
C ILE A 175 4.47 2.77 23.39
N PHE A 176 4.58 1.59 22.77
CA PHE A 176 4.34 1.43 21.34
C PHE A 176 2.89 1.02 21.07
N PHE A 177 2.34 1.58 20.04
CA PHE A 177 1.07 1.18 19.43
C PHE A 177 1.36 0.50 18.09
N SER A 178 0.61 -0.55 17.79
CA SER A 178 0.69 -1.21 16.49
C SER A 178 -0.70 -1.39 15.91
N GLN A 179 -0.83 -1.07 14.62
CA GLN A 179 -2.07 -1.22 13.88
C GLN A 179 -1.81 -1.95 12.56
N THR A 180 -2.70 -2.87 12.19
CA THR A 180 -2.64 -3.50 10.88
C THR A 180 -2.96 -2.46 9.81
N ARG A 181 -2.09 -2.38 8.81
CA ARG A 181 -2.21 -1.53 7.64
C ARG A 181 -2.03 -2.35 6.39
N ILE A 182 -2.54 -1.84 5.29
CA ILE A 182 -2.37 -2.42 3.97
C ILE A 182 -1.11 -1.82 3.33
N GLY A 183 -0.25 -2.68 2.86
CA GLY A 183 1.00 -2.36 2.17
C GLY A 183 0.89 -2.57 0.66
N LYS A 184 2.04 -2.78 0.02
CA LYS A 184 2.13 -3.00 -1.44
C LYS A 184 1.23 -4.14 -1.87
N ASN A 185 0.44 -3.90 -2.93
CA ASN A 185 -0.45 -4.84 -3.62
C ASN A 185 -1.52 -5.49 -2.72
N GLY A 186 -1.84 -4.87 -1.58
CA GLY A 186 -2.85 -5.41 -0.66
C GLY A 186 -2.26 -6.25 0.49
N LYS A 187 -0.93 -6.42 0.58
CA LYS A 187 -0.30 -7.22 1.64
C LYS A 187 -0.41 -6.53 3.00
N PRO A 188 -1.08 -7.15 4.00
CA PRO A 188 -1.20 -6.54 5.32
C PRO A 188 0.14 -6.58 6.07
N PHE A 189 0.38 -5.56 6.90
CA PHE A 189 1.53 -5.48 7.80
C PHE A 189 1.19 -4.74 9.08
N LYS A 190 2.00 -4.92 10.14
CA LYS A 190 1.87 -4.16 11.39
C LYS A 190 2.72 -2.90 11.32
N MET A 191 2.07 -1.75 11.34
CA MET A 191 2.70 -0.43 11.42
C MET A 191 2.89 -0.04 12.88
N TYR A 192 4.09 0.43 13.24
CA TYR A 192 4.42 0.83 14.61
C TYR A 192 4.43 2.34 14.76
N LYS A 193 3.93 2.82 15.91
CA LYS A 193 3.95 4.23 16.33
C LYS A 193 4.24 4.34 17.83
N PHE A 194 4.68 5.51 18.30
CA PHE A 194 4.53 5.80 19.72
C PHE A 194 3.06 6.03 20.05
N ARG A 195 2.62 5.50 21.18
CA ARG A 195 1.26 5.66 21.64
C ARG A 195 0.98 7.12 21.99
N SER A 196 0.15 7.77 21.23
CA SER A 196 -0.30 9.15 21.45
C SER A 196 -1.76 9.26 21.91
N MET A 197 -2.49 8.13 21.88
CA MET A 197 -3.92 8.05 22.26
C MET A 197 -4.14 7.09 23.43
N TYR A 198 -5.23 7.26 24.14
CA TYR A 198 -5.66 6.35 25.20
C TYR A 198 -6.00 4.97 24.65
N MET A 199 -5.98 3.93 25.52
CA MET A 199 -6.20 2.54 25.11
C MET A 199 -7.64 2.24 24.64
N ASP A 200 -8.60 3.08 25.00
CA ASP A 200 -10.01 2.99 24.69
C ASP A 200 -10.42 3.86 23.49
N GLU A 201 -9.45 4.23 22.62
CA GLU A 201 -9.66 5.15 21.49
C GLU A 201 -10.74 4.69 20.51
N GLU A 202 -10.81 3.38 20.21
CA GLU A 202 -11.79 2.81 19.27
C GLU A 202 -13.22 2.97 19.80
N ALA A 203 -13.46 2.68 21.07
CA ALA A 203 -14.78 2.86 21.68
C ALA A 203 -15.21 4.35 21.63
N ARG A 204 -14.29 5.25 21.95
CA ARG A 204 -14.57 6.70 21.89
C ARG A 204 -14.71 7.23 20.46
N LYS A 205 -14.10 6.59 19.47
CA LYS A 205 -14.22 7.00 18.06
C LYS A 205 -15.68 6.93 17.59
N ALA A 206 -16.40 5.86 17.94
CA ALA A 206 -17.80 5.68 17.57
C ALA A 206 -18.68 6.84 18.06
N GLU A 207 -18.45 7.34 19.28
CA GLU A 207 -19.19 8.47 19.88
C GLU A 207 -18.86 9.81 19.18
N LEU A 208 -17.68 9.94 18.61
CA LEU A 208 -17.18 11.19 18.00
C LEU A 208 -17.39 11.26 16.48
N MET A 209 -17.95 10.20 15.86
CA MET A 209 -18.13 10.15 14.40
C MET A 209 -18.98 11.31 13.86
N SER A 210 -19.97 11.80 14.62
CA SER A 210 -20.80 12.96 14.24
C SER A 210 -20.02 14.28 14.13
N GLN A 211 -18.81 14.36 14.72
CA GLN A 211 -17.96 15.55 14.71
C GLN A 211 -16.81 15.44 13.68
N ASN A 212 -16.84 14.40 12.83
CA ASN A 212 -15.82 14.22 11.81
C ASN A 212 -15.84 15.36 10.79
N LYS A 213 -14.68 15.95 10.51
CA LYS A 213 -14.51 17.01 9.50
C LYS A 213 -14.51 16.51 8.06
N MET A 214 -14.21 15.24 7.84
CA MET A 214 -14.16 14.64 6.51
C MET A 214 -15.57 14.26 6.08
N SER A 215 -16.05 14.89 5.01
CA SER A 215 -17.43 14.75 4.51
C SER A 215 -17.73 13.36 3.94
N ASP A 216 -16.71 12.66 3.46
CA ASP A 216 -16.83 11.34 2.80
C ASP A 216 -16.71 10.14 3.77
N GLY A 217 -16.43 10.39 5.06
CA GLY A 217 -16.28 9.34 6.08
C GLY A 217 -15.06 8.41 5.92
N ARG A 218 -14.31 8.53 4.83
CA ARG A 218 -13.14 7.68 4.52
C ARG A 218 -11.93 7.96 5.43
N MET A 219 -11.86 9.14 6.02
CA MET A 219 -10.87 9.49 7.04
C MET A 219 -11.55 10.14 8.24
N PHE A 220 -10.98 9.94 9.44
CA PHE A 220 -11.49 10.54 10.68
C PHE A 220 -10.56 11.65 11.16
N LYS A 221 -11.08 12.88 11.29
CA LYS A 221 -10.32 14.05 11.73
C LYS A 221 -11.15 14.98 12.60
N LEU A 222 -10.58 15.40 13.75
CA LEU A 222 -11.17 16.37 14.67
C LEU A 222 -10.21 17.54 14.89
N ASP A 223 -10.75 18.74 15.20
CA ASP A 223 -9.95 19.91 15.62
C ASP A 223 -9.31 19.74 16.99
N PHE A 224 -10.03 19.10 17.88
CA PHE A 224 -9.56 18.75 19.21
C PHE A 224 -10.01 17.33 19.51
N ASP A 225 -9.05 16.42 19.61
CA ASP A 225 -9.35 15.01 19.83
C ASP A 225 -9.16 14.65 21.32
N PRO A 226 -10.26 14.38 22.06
CA PRO A 226 -10.18 14.00 23.48
C PRO A 226 -9.59 12.60 23.69
N ARG A 227 -9.40 11.80 22.64
CA ARG A 227 -8.74 10.49 22.71
C ARG A 227 -7.22 10.60 22.86
N VAL A 228 -6.66 11.78 22.57
CA VAL A 228 -5.22 12.04 22.65
C VAL A 228 -4.80 12.16 24.11
N ILE A 229 -3.69 11.50 24.48
CA ILE A 229 -3.17 11.44 25.85
C ILE A 229 -2.93 12.86 26.40
N GLY A 230 -3.60 13.14 27.51
CA GLY A 230 -3.49 14.41 28.22
C GLY A 230 -4.36 15.54 27.69
N ASN A 231 -5.07 15.35 26.58
CA ASN A 231 -6.06 16.32 26.09
C ASN A 231 -7.28 16.32 27.03
N LYS A 232 -7.71 17.49 27.47
CA LYS A 232 -8.88 17.67 28.37
C LYS A 232 -9.62 18.94 28.02
N ILE A 233 -10.95 18.90 28.10
CA ILE A 233 -11.80 20.07 28.15
C ILE A 233 -12.02 20.41 29.62
N LEU A 234 -11.61 21.60 30.01
CA LEU A 234 -11.75 22.08 31.37
C LEU A 234 -13.20 22.46 31.65
N PRO A 235 -13.65 22.54 32.93
CA PRO A 235 -15.00 22.93 33.28
C PRO A 235 -15.42 24.31 32.76
N ASP A 236 -14.46 25.19 32.49
CA ASP A 236 -14.64 26.52 31.92
C ASP A 236 -14.67 26.53 30.39
N GLY A 237 -14.69 25.34 29.73
CA GLY A 237 -14.72 25.18 28.28
C GLY A 237 -13.36 25.34 27.58
N ARG A 238 -12.30 25.70 28.29
CA ARG A 238 -10.96 25.82 27.69
C ARG A 238 -10.38 24.43 27.33
N LYS A 239 -9.74 24.35 26.17
CA LYS A 239 -9.07 23.15 25.68
C LYS A 239 -7.63 23.13 26.20
N LYS A 240 -7.26 22.09 26.97
CA LYS A 240 -5.88 21.84 27.41
C LYS A 240 -5.29 20.71 26.59
N THR A 241 -4.19 20.97 25.93
CA THR A 241 -3.43 19.96 25.16
C THR A 241 -2.44 19.22 26.05
N GLY A 242 -2.26 17.93 25.77
CA GLY A 242 -1.35 17.06 26.52
C GLY A 242 -0.14 16.60 25.73
N ILE A 243 0.61 15.65 26.32
CA ILE A 243 1.82 15.09 25.70
C ILE A 243 1.52 14.40 24.36
N GLY A 244 0.39 13.71 24.23
CA GLY A 244 0.00 13.06 22.99
C GLY A 244 -0.15 14.05 21.83
N GLU A 245 -0.71 15.23 22.12
CA GLU A 245 -0.84 16.31 21.12
C GLU A 245 0.54 16.86 20.70
N PHE A 246 1.46 17.03 21.65
CA PHE A 246 2.84 17.43 21.34
C PHE A 246 3.52 16.41 20.43
N ILE A 247 3.43 15.12 20.76
CA ILE A 247 4.03 14.02 19.99
C ILE A 247 3.48 14.02 18.54
N ARG A 248 2.17 14.21 18.38
CA ARG A 248 1.51 14.26 17.06
C ARG A 248 1.90 15.51 16.27
N LYS A 249 1.86 16.69 16.90
CA LYS A 249 2.23 17.96 16.24
C LYS A 249 3.69 18.02 15.80
N THR A 250 4.56 17.28 16.47
CA THR A 250 5.97 17.17 16.10
C THR A 250 6.25 15.96 15.22
N SER A 251 5.22 15.15 14.87
CA SER A 251 5.33 13.89 14.12
C SER A 251 6.28 12.88 14.78
N LEU A 252 6.56 13.02 16.09
CA LEU A 252 7.42 12.09 16.83
C LEU A 252 6.77 10.72 16.97
N ASP A 253 5.44 10.63 16.94
CA ASP A 253 4.70 9.37 16.96
C ASP A 253 5.04 8.45 15.79
N GLU A 254 5.50 9.00 14.68
CA GLU A 254 5.78 8.24 13.45
C GLU A 254 7.19 7.64 13.39
N PHE A 255 8.10 8.03 14.29
CA PHE A 255 9.48 7.55 14.28
C PHE A 255 9.61 6.01 14.35
N PRO A 256 8.81 5.25 15.11
CA PRO A 256 8.89 3.79 15.09
C PRO A 256 8.62 3.16 13.73
N GLN A 257 8.04 3.88 12.76
CA GLN A 257 7.86 3.41 11.38
C GLN A 257 9.19 3.21 10.65
N PHE A 258 10.30 3.83 11.08
CA PHE A 258 11.63 3.54 10.52
C PHE A 258 12.02 2.07 10.69
N TRP A 259 11.53 1.39 11.72
CA TRP A 259 11.64 -0.06 11.85
C TRP A 259 10.88 -0.81 10.75
N ASN A 260 9.70 -0.34 10.36
CA ASN A 260 8.96 -0.90 9.24
C ASN A 260 9.70 -0.69 7.89
N VAL A 261 10.36 0.46 7.71
CA VAL A 261 11.19 0.72 6.52
C VAL A 261 12.39 -0.23 6.48
N LEU A 262 13.08 -0.40 7.60
CA LEU A 262 14.25 -1.26 7.70
C LEU A 262 13.89 -2.72 7.40
N ASN A 263 12.76 -3.22 7.94
CA ASN A 263 12.27 -4.57 7.70
C ASN A 263 11.61 -4.77 6.32
N GLY A 264 11.29 -3.70 5.60
CA GLY A 264 10.86 -3.76 4.20
C GLY A 264 9.38 -3.60 3.86
N PRO A 265 8.40 -3.70 4.77
CA PRO A 265 7.00 -3.46 4.42
C PRO A 265 6.69 -2.00 4.08
N MET A 266 7.53 -1.08 4.52
CA MET A 266 7.45 0.34 4.19
C MET A 266 8.71 0.83 3.46
N SER A 267 8.62 2.03 2.91
CA SER A 267 9.71 2.82 2.34
C SER A 267 9.79 4.19 3.04
N LEU A 268 10.89 4.91 2.86
CA LEU A 268 10.97 6.31 3.31
C LEU A 268 9.94 7.16 2.57
N VAL A 269 9.84 6.99 1.25
CA VAL A 269 8.91 7.72 0.39
C VAL A 269 7.99 6.74 -0.33
N GLY A 270 6.69 6.97 -0.24
CA GLY A 270 5.65 6.15 -0.85
C GLY A 270 4.27 6.74 -0.64
N THR A 271 3.23 5.96 -0.90
CA THR A 271 1.85 6.35 -0.62
C THR A 271 1.53 6.20 0.87
N ARG A 272 0.43 6.78 1.35
CA ARG A 272 0.02 6.60 2.74
C ARG A 272 -0.43 5.16 2.99
N PRO A 273 0.03 4.47 4.07
CA PRO A 273 -0.49 3.16 4.45
C PRO A 273 -1.96 3.28 4.90
N ILE A 274 -2.84 2.55 4.23
CA ILE A 274 -4.29 2.57 4.44
C ILE A 274 -4.73 1.56 5.49
N LEU A 275 -5.92 1.77 6.06
CA LEU A 275 -6.58 0.79 6.93
C LEU A 275 -7.24 -0.31 6.09
N PRO A 276 -7.44 -1.54 6.64
CA PRO A 276 -8.24 -2.57 5.99
C PRO A 276 -9.64 -2.07 5.62
N ASP A 277 -10.33 -1.39 6.52
CA ASP A 277 -11.68 -0.86 6.31
C ASP A 277 -11.72 0.24 5.22
N GLU A 278 -10.61 0.98 5.04
CA GLU A 278 -10.48 1.95 3.94
C GLU A 278 -10.38 1.22 2.58
N LEU A 279 -9.70 0.06 2.53
CA LEU A 279 -9.57 -0.73 1.30
C LEU A 279 -10.92 -1.27 0.81
N GLU A 280 -11.81 -1.66 1.74
CA GLU A 280 -13.15 -2.17 1.40
C GLU A 280 -14.00 -1.12 0.65
N GLN A 281 -13.70 0.16 0.85
CA GLN A 281 -14.39 1.29 0.22
C GLN A 281 -13.71 1.77 -1.08
N TYR A 282 -12.62 1.12 -1.50
CA TYR A 282 -11.88 1.53 -2.69
C TYR A 282 -12.61 1.13 -3.97
N GLU A 283 -12.70 2.09 -4.87
CA GLU A 283 -13.01 1.85 -6.27
C GLU A 283 -11.76 1.36 -7.02
N LEU A 284 -11.91 0.88 -8.24
CA LEU A 284 -10.82 0.26 -9.00
C LEU A 284 -9.60 1.18 -9.14
N HIS A 285 -9.82 2.45 -9.52
CA HIS A 285 -8.74 3.42 -9.71
C HIS A 285 -8.02 3.81 -8.41
N HIS A 286 -8.73 3.75 -7.25
CA HIS A 286 -8.11 4.01 -5.94
C HIS A 286 -7.04 2.98 -5.60
N ARG A 287 -7.20 1.74 -6.11
CA ARG A 287 -6.28 0.64 -5.84
C ARG A 287 -4.86 0.91 -6.36
N ALA A 288 -4.71 1.75 -7.38
CA ALA A 288 -3.39 2.17 -7.87
C ALA A 288 -2.46 2.69 -6.76
N ARG A 289 -3.03 3.29 -5.71
CA ARG A 289 -2.26 3.81 -4.56
C ARG A 289 -1.46 2.75 -3.80
N ILE A 290 -1.91 1.50 -3.82
CA ILE A 290 -1.24 0.38 -3.14
C ILE A 290 -0.35 -0.44 -4.08
N ALA A 291 -0.16 -0.02 -5.34
CA ALA A 291 0.76 -0.68 -6.28
C ALA A 291 2.24 -0.62 -5.85
N ILE A 292 2.58 0.27 -4.93
CA ILE A 292 3.93 0.44 -4.38
C ILE A 292 3.94 0.30 -2.86
N LYS A 293 5.14 0.22 -2.27
CA LYS A 293 5.27 0.23 -0.80
C LYS A 293 4.79 1.57 -0.23
N PRO A 294 4.01 1.54 0.87
CA PRO A 294 3.67 2.76 1.58
C PRO A 294 4.92 3.42 2.17
N GLY A 295 4.87 4.76 2.27
CA GLY A 295 5.97 5.57 2.79
C GLY A 295 5.69 6.16 4.17
N ILE A 296 6.77 6.58 4.85
CA ILE A 296 6.66 7.49 6.01
C ILE A 296 6.20 8.87 5.50
N THR A 297 6.68 9.27 4.32
CA THR A 297 6.24 10.48 3.62
C THR A 297 5.88 10.17 2.17
N GLY A 298 5.22 11.09 1.48
CA GLY A 298 4.78 10.92 0.10
C GLY A 298 4.41 12.23 -0.57
N MET A 299 4.08 12.15 -1.86
CA MET A 299 3.82 13.31 -2.71
C MET A 299 2.70 14.19 -2.13
N TRP A 300 1.54 13.61 -1.80
CA TRP A 300 0.42 14.37 -1.26
C TRP A 300 0.75 15.01 0.09
N GLN A 301 1.55 14.33 0.93
CA GLN A 301 1.95 14.84 2.24
C GLN A 301 2.83 16.09 2.15
N VAL A 302 3.62 16.26 1.07
CA VAL A 302 4.46 17.44 0.87
C VAL A 302 3.82 18.47 -0.05
N SER A 303 2.61 18.21 -0.59
CA SER A 303 1.90 19.09 -1.52
C SER A 303 0.74 19.88 -0.89
N GLY A 304 0.39 19.60 0.37
CA GLY A 304 -0.70 20.33 1.04
C GLY A 304 -1.22 19.64 2.31
N ARG A 305 -0.81 18.39 2.59
CA ARG A 305 -1.19 17.63 3.83
C ARG A 305 -2.67 17.84 4.22
N SER A 306 -2.86 18.57 5.32
CA SER A 306 -4.15 18.82 5.97
C SER A 306 -5.11 19.70 5.17
N ASP A 307 -4.62 20.46 4.21
CA ASP A 307 -5.44 21.38 3.41
C ASP A 307 -6.14 20.64 2.25
N ILE A 308 -5.62 19.46 1.88
CA ILE A 308 -6.27 18.60 0.89
C ILE A 308 -7.32 17.76 1.60
N THR A 309 -8.60 18.12 1.40
CA THR A 309 -9.77 17.44 1.96
C THR A 309 -10.47 16.54 0.95
N ASP A 310 -10.18 16.70 -0.32
CA ASP A 310 -10.69 15.86 -1.40
C ASP A 310 -9.85 14.58 -1.53
N PHE A 311 -10.51 13.43 -1.41
CA PHE A 311 -9.86 12.14 -1.53
C PHE A 311 -9.35 11.86 -2.94
N GLU A 312 -10.08 12.29 -3.97
CA GLU A 312 -9.66 12.13 -5.37
C GLU A 312 -8.36 12.90 -5.67
N GLU A 313 -8.17 14.06 -5.07
CA GLU A 313 -6.92 14.80 -5.22
C GLU A 313 -5.74 14.07 -4.55
N ILE A 314 -5.97 13.38 -3.42
CA ILE A 314 -4.97 12.51 -2.80
C ILE A 314 -4.63 11.35 -3.73
N VAL A 315 -5.64 10.71 -4.33
CA VAL A 315 -5.47 9.62 -5.31
C VAL A 315 -4.66 10.09 -6.50
N ARG A 316 -5.00 11.27 -7.04
CA ARG A 316 -4.29 11.87 -8.18
C ARG A 316 -2.81 12.10 -7.89
N LEU A 317 -2.49 12.70 -6.74
CA LEU A 317 -1.10 12.97 -6.33
C LEU A 317 -0.30 11.68 -6.09
N ASP A 318 -0.91 10.68 -5.47
CA ASP A 318 -0.27 9.39 -5.23
C ASP A 318 -0.03 8.64 -6.55
N THR A 319 -0.99 8.67 -7.48
CA THR A 319 -0.88 8.05 -8.81
C THR A 319 0.16 8.78 -9.67
N GLU A 320 0.21 10.12 -9.59
CA GLU A 320 1.24 10.93 -10.25
C GLU A 320 2.64 10.54 -9.73
N TYR A 321 2.82 10.42 -8.42
CA TYR A 321 4.07 9.95 -7.84
C TYR A 321 4.47 8.57 -8.38
N ILE A 322 3.52 7.62 -8.44
CA ILE A 322 3.78 6.26 -8.92
C ILE A 322 4.23 6.28 -10.39
N SER A 323 3.50 7.00 -11.25
CA SER A 323 3.77 7.03 -12.69
C SER A 323 5.08 7.74 -13.04
N GLN A 324 5.43 8.79 -12.30
CA GLN A 324 6.63 9.62 -12.53
C GLN A 324 7.82 9.23 -11.66
N TRP A 325 7.68 8.20 -10.83
CA TRP A 325 8.70 7.83 -9.85
C TRP A 325 10.09 7.68 -10.46
N ASN A 326 11.05 8.28 -9.78
CA ASN A 326 12.48 8.11 -9.95
C ASN A 326 13.19 8.50 -8.64
N ILE A 327 14.45 8.10 -8.46
CA ILE A 327 15.23 8.39 -7.24
C ILE A 327 15.33 9.89 -6.95
N GLY A 328 15.45 10.71 -7.97
CA GLY A 328 15.51 12.17 -7.81
C GLY A 328 14.22 12.75 -7.20
N LEU A 329 13.07 12.19 -7.57
CA LEU A 329 11.77 12.55 -6.99
C LEU A 329 11.71 12.20 -5.50
N ASP A 330 12.21 11.02 -5.11
CA ASP A 330 12.29 10.63 -3.70
C ASP A 330 13.14 11.60 -2.89
N ILE A 331 14.33 11.94 -3.37
CA ILE A 331 15.21 12.90 -2.70
C ILE A 331 14.52 14.27 -2.55
N LYS A 332 13.81 14.72 -3.59
CA LYS A 332 13.04 15.97 -3.56
C LYS A 332 11.93 15.94 -2.50
N ILE A 333 11.21 14.83 -2.41
CA ILE A 333 10.14 14.65 -1.42
C ILE A 333 10.72 14.60 0.00
N LEU A 334 11.82 13.86 0.22
CA LEU A 334 12.50 13.83 1.51
C LEU A 334 12.96 15.23 1.96
N PHE A 335 13.56 15.99 1.06
CA PHE A 335 13.96 17.37 1.36
C PHE A 335 12.77 18.25 1.73
N LYS A 336 11.69 18.20 0.95
CA LYS A 336 10.44 18.92 1.27
C LYS A 336 9.85 18.49 2.61
N THR A 337 9.91 17.19 2.95
CA THR A 337 9.42 16.68 4.23
C THR A 337 10.18 17.28 5.39
N VAL A 338 11.52 17.32 5.33
CA VAL A 338 12.35 17.94 6.36
C VAL A 338 11.99 19.42 6.54
N LEU A 339 11.84 20.15 5.43
CA LEU A 339 11.42 21.56 5.47
C LEU A 339 10.03 21.74 6.10
N ALA A 340 9.06 20.90 5.74
CA ALA A 340 7.70 20.96 6.28
C ALA A 340 7.66 20.67 7.80
N VAL A 341 8.44 19.69 8.25
CA VAL A 341 8.56 19.38 9.70
C VAL A 341 9.21 20.56 10.46
N LEU A 342 10.26 21.16 9.90
CA LEU A 342 10.93 22.31 10.53
C LEU A 342 10.03 23.56 10.57
N LYS A 343 9.24 23.80 9.54
CA LYS A 343 8.29 24.91 9.49
C LYS A 343 7.02 24.68 10.32
N ARG A 344 6.79 23.45 10.78
CA ARG A 344 5.55 23.02 11.46
C ARG A 344 4.28 23.22 10.61
N ASP A 345 4.42 23.24 9.28
CA ASP A 345 3.29 23.39 8.36
C ASP A 345 2.45 22.09 8.34
N GLY A 346 1.17 22.18 8.71
CA GLY A 346 0.19 21.13 8.51
C GLY A 346 0.28 19.92 9.47
N SER A 347 0.87 20.04 10.65
CA SER A 347 0.75 19.01 11.69
C SER A 347 -0.59 19.17 12.44
N CYS A 348 -1.48 18.20 12.28
CA CYS A 348 -2.72 18.06 13.07
C CYS A 348 -2.63 16.82 13.92
#